data_9f8b37bdf3b35a8d8cab85fc90a52396
#
_entry.id   9f8b37bdf3b35a8d8cab85fc90a52396
#
_cell.length_a   1.000
_cell.length_b   1.000
_cell.length_c   1.000
_cell.angle_alpha   90.00
_cell.angle_beta   90.00
_cell.angle_gamma   90.00
#
_symmetry.space_group_name_H-M   'P 1'
#
loop_
_entity.id
_entity.type
_entity.pdbx_description
1 polymer ?
#
loop_
_entity_poly.entity_id
_entity_poly.type
_entity_poly.pdbx_seq_one_letter_code
_entity_poly.pdbx_strand_id
1 'polypeptide(L)'
;IQVAPIIAGAGLFGVAVALGAQDLFKNLIAGILILGEKRFHKGDWILVEGTVEGTVESIGFRSTLVRRFDKAPVMVPNAKLSDTAVVNFASMSHRRIFWRIGVEYKTRGDQLRQIRDRIEAYILGNENFAKPPEVPTFVRIDRFSESSIDIMLYCFTKTTEWGKWLEIKEQLAFAIMEIFEEANAAFAFPSQSVYLENLSNGEPDILQSSGVTVDDLDKWSKSGQDKSKGSLKSKVFESEPVLKSDSGDQN
;
A
#
# COMPACT_ATOMS: atom_id res chain seq x y z
N ILE A 1 -51.48 -37.34 37.63
CA ILE A 1 -50.91 -36.21 36.81
C ILE A 1 -49.89 -36.84 35.89
N GLN A 2 -50.06 -36.72 34.56
CA GLN A 2 -49.07 -37.20 33.60
C GLN A 2 -47.91 -36.20 33.53
N VAL A 3 -46.74 -36.55 34.08
CA VAL A 3 -45.54 -35.71 34.17
C VAL A 3 -44.78 -35.70 32.85
N ALA A 4 -44.87 -36.76 32.04
CA ALA A 4 -44.15 -36.91 30.79
C ALA A 4 -44.35 -35.77 29.75
N PRO A 5 -45.55 -35.25 29.48
CA PRO A 5 -45.75 -34.14 28.57
C PRO A 5 -45.12 -32.83 29.07
N ILE A 6 -45.07 -32.62 30.40
CA ILE A 6 -44.45 -31.43 31.00
C ILE A 6 -42.98 -31.48 30.85
N ILE A 7 -42.31 -32.62 31.06
CA ILE A 7 -40.87 -32.80 30.87
C ILE A 7 -40.52 -32.64 29.40
N ALA A 8 -41.29 -33.21 28.48
CA ALA A 8 -41.10 -33.08 27.05
C ALA A 8 -41.22 -31.58 26.58
N GLY A 9 -42.25 -30.88 27.09
CA GLY A 9 -42.40 -29.44 26.79
C GLY A 9 -41.27 -28.57 27.35
N ALA A 10 -40.83 -28.84 28.57
CA ALA A 10 -39.69 -28.13 29.17
C ALA A 10 -38.37 -28.42 28.43
N GLY A 11 -38.17 -29.68 27.94
CA GLY A 11 -37.03 -30.04 27.12
C GLY A 11 -37.01 -29.29 25.79
N LEU A 12 -38.13 -29.23 25.09
CA LEU A 12 -38.24 -28.48 23.82
C LEU A 12 -38.01 -26.99 24.02
N PHE A 13 -38.58 -26.40 25.08
CA PHE A 13 -38.35 -25.02 25.44
C PHE A 13 -36.85 -24.75 25.75
N GLY A 14 -36.18 -25.65 26.48
CA GLY A 14 -34.76 -25.58 26.77
C GLY A 14 -33.89 -25.56 25.51
N VAL A 15 -34.20 -26.41 24.52
CA VAL A 15 -33.52 -26.41 23.21
C VAL A 15 -33.72 -25.09 22.47
N ALA A 16 -34.96 -24.55 22.45
CA ALA A 16 -35.22 -23.26 21.79
C ALA A 16 -34.46 -22.11 22.42
N VAL A 17 -34.37 -22.06 23.76
CA VAL A 17 -33.57 -21.07 24.48
C VAL A 17 -32.05 -21.24 24.20
N ALA A 18 -31.55 -22.49 24.19
CA ALA A 18 -30.17 -22.80 23.92
C ALA A 18 -29.77 -22.34 22.52
N LEU A 19 -30.58 -22.62 21.50
CA LEU A 19 -30.35 -22.16 20.12
C LEU A 19 -30.38 -20.62 20.03
N GLY A 20 -31.33 -19.97 20.70
CA GLY A 20 -31.40 -18.49 20.73
C GLY A 20 -30.23 -17.83 21.44
N ALA A 21 -29.60 -18.49 22.41
CA ALA A 21 -28.45 -17.96 23.17
C ALA A 21 -27.09 -18.40 22.61
N GLN A 22 -27.05 -19.22 21.57
CA GLN A 22 -25.83 -19.86 21.04
C GLN A 22 -24.73 -18.83 20.71
N ASP A 23 -25.09 -17.75 20.00
CA ASP A 23 -24.12 -16.72 19.61
C ASP A 23 -23.56 -15.94 20.80
N LEU A 24 -24.36 -15.75 21.84
CA LEU A 24 -23.89 -15.11 23.06
C LEU A 24 -22.82 -15.98 23.75
N PHE A 25 -23.09 -17.26 23.94
CA PHE A 25 -22.14 -18.18 24.55
C PHE A 25 -20.88 -18.36 23.71
N LYS A 26 -21.00 -18.47 22.37
CA LYS A 26 -19.87 -18.55 21.46
C LYS A 26 -18.92 -17.37 21.63
N ASN A 27 -19.45 -16.15 21.64
CA ASN A 27 -18.64 -14.93 21.81
C ASN A 27 -18.02 -14.82 23.19
N LEU A 28 -18.72 -15.24 24.22
CA LEU A 28 -18.24 -15.22 25.61
C LEU A 28 -17.07 -16.18 25.82
N ILE A 29 -17.21 -17.43 25.33
CA ILE A 29 -16.15 -18.44 25.35
C ILE A 29 -14.94 -17.95 24.54
N ALA A 30 -15.16 -17.40 23.34
CA ALA A 30 -14.12 -16.83 22.50
C ALA A 30 -13.35 -15.70 23.22
N GLY A 31 -14.04 -14.83 23.94
CA GLY A 31 -13.41 -13.78 24.74
C GLY A 31 -12.50 -14.33 25.83
N ILE A 32 -12.95 -15.38 26.54
CA ILE A 32 -12.12 -16.06 27.55
C ILE A 32 -10.89 -16.72 26.92
N LEU A 33 -11.05 -17.38 25.75
CA LEU A 33 -9.93 -18.00 25.04
C LEU A 33 -8.91 -16.98 24.54
N ILE A 34 -9.34 -15.85 23.98
CA ILE A 34 -8.46 -14.76 23.53
C ILE A 34 -7.59 -14.28 24.70
N LEU A 35 -8.20 -14.06 25.86
CA LEU A 35 -7.48 -13.63 27.06
C LEU A 35 -6.56 -14.73 27.63
N GLY A 36 -7.03 -15.97 27.65
CA GLY A 36 -6.27 -17.12 28.19
C GLY A 36 -5.06 -17.49 27.33
N GLU A 37 -5.21 -17.50 26.01
CA GLU A 37 -4.12 -17.79 25.06
C GLU A 37 -3.20 -16.60 24.83
N LYS A 38 -3.57 -15.41 25.31
CA LYS A 38 -2.79 -14.17 25.12
C LYS A 38 -2.47 -13.87 23.65
N ARG A 39 -3.40 -14.14 22.75
CA ARG A 39 -3.21 -13.92 21.29
C ARG A 39 -2.84 -12.47 20.96
N PHE A 40 -3.47 -11.55 21.67
CA PHE A 40 -3.16 -10.11 21.63
C PHE A 40 -3.63 -9.44 22.92
N HIS A 41 -3.10 -8.26 23.19
CA HIS A 41 -3.42 -7.45 24.37
C HIS A 41 -3.99 -6.10 24.00
N LYS A 42 -4.50 -5.38 24.98
CA LYS A 42 -4.82 -3.98 24.84
C LYS A 42 -3.55 -3.20 24.47
N GLY A 43 -3.62 -2.39 23.41
CA GLY A 43 -2.51 -1.61 22.88
C GLY A 43 -1.85 -2.26 21.67
N ASP A 44 -2.08 -3.55 21.40
CA ASP A 44 -1.49 -4.23 20.27
C ASP A 44 -2.10 -3.77 18.94
N TRP A 45 -1.25 -3.62 17.95
CA TRP A 45 -1.67 -3.45 16.56
C TRP A 45 -1.92 -4.83 15.95
N ILE A 46 -3.17 -5.08 15.58
CA ILE A 46 -3.62 -6.33 14.96
C ILE A 46 -4.19 -6.11 13.58
N LEU A 47 -4.03 -7.13 12.72
CA LEU A 47 -4.71 -7.25 11.44
C LEU A 47 -5.48 -8.56 11.40
N VAL A 48 -6.77 -8.45 11.10
CA VAL A 48 -7.66 -9.58 10.79
C VAL A 48 -8.15 -9.37 9.37
N GLU A 49 -7.66 -10.17 8.45
CA GLU A 49 -7.90 -10.01 7.02
C GLU A 49 -9.40 -9.98 6.71
N GLY A 50 -9.82 -9.04 5.86
CA GLY A 50 -11.23 -8.82 5.50
C GLY A 50 -12.13 -8.36 6.66
N THR A 51 -11.58 -8.02 7.83
CA THR A 51 -12.38 -7.61 9.00
C THR A 51 -11.95 -6.27 9.57
N VAL A 52 -10.73 -6.16 10.08
CA VAL A 52 -10.24 -4.94 10.74
C VAL A 52 -8.72 -4.92 10.78
N GLU A 53 -8.17 -3.72 10.65
CA GLU A 53 -6.78 -3.42 11.01
C GLU A 53 -6.77 -2.21 11.94
N GLY A 54 -6.04 -2.31 13.06
CA GLY A 54 -5.95 -1.22 14.03
C GLY A 54 -5.39 -1.63 15.38
N THR A 55 -5.50 -0.74 16.35
CA THR A 55 -5.01 -0.94 17.71
C THR A 55 -6.14 -1.40 18.63
N VAL A 56 -5.90 -2.48 19.38
CA VAL A 56 -6.86 -2.99 20.37
C VAL A 56 -6.99 -2.00 21.53
N GLU A 57 -8.18 -1.44 21.73
CA GLU A 57 -8.45 -0.55 22.85
C GLU A 57 -8.95 -1.29 24.09
N SER A 58 -9.85 -2.24 23.89
CA SER A 58 -10.37 -3.07 24.97
C SER A 58 -10.91 -4.40 24.45
N ILE A 59 -10.74 -5.42 25.29
CA ILE A 59 -11.30 -6.76 25.05
C ILE A 59 -12.47 -6.91 26.03
N GLY A 60 -13.69 -6.94 25.49
CA GLY A 60 -14.91 -7.13 26.28
C GLY A 60 -15.38 -8.59 26.27
N PHE A 61 -16.45 -8.89 27.00
CA PHE A 61 -16.98 -10.26 27.12
C PHE A 61 -17.48 -10.82 25.77
N ARG A 62 -18.14 -9.99 24.96
CA ARG A 62 -18.75 -10.40 23.70
C ARG A 62 -18.00 -9.90 22.48
N SER A 63 -17.36 -8.76 22.59
CA SER A 63 -16.71 -8.07 21.47
C SER A 63 -15.45 -7.35 21.91
N THR A 64 -14.50 -7.24 21.02
CA THR A 64 -13.27 -6.47 21.17
C THR A 64 -13.40 -5.17 20.42
N LEU A 65 -13.02 -4.05 21.07
CA LEU A 65 -12.96 -2.73 20.45
C LEU A 65 -11.57 -2.53 19.85
N VAL A 66 -11.54 -2.29 18.54
CA VAL A 66 -10.33 -1.99 17.78
C VAL A 66 -10.44 -0.60 17.19
N ARG A 67 -9.43 0.25 17.44
CA ARG A 67 -9.31 1.58 16.86
C ARG A 67 -8.54 1.51 15.56
N ARG A 68 -9.17 1.81 14.44
CA ARG A 68 -8.53 1.88 13.14
C ARG A 68 -7.55 3.07 13.07
N PHE A 69 -6.70 3.09 12.05
CA PHE A 69 -5.75 4.20 11.85
C PHE A 69 -6.43 5.54 11.49
N ASP A 70 -7.60 5.48 10.85
CA ASP A 70 -8.50 6.64 10.63
C ASP A 70 -9.20 7.12 11.90
N LYS A 71 -8.87 6.52 13.07
CA LYS A 71 -9.45 6.79 14.40
C LYS A 71 -10.89 6.30 14.58
N ALA A 72 -11.51 5.68 13.60
CA ALA A 72 -12.83 5.08 13.74
C ALA A 72 -12.77 3.84 14.67
N PRO A 73 -13.67 3.73 15.69
CA PRO A 73 -13.77 2.52 16.49
C PRO A 73 -14.54 1.44 15.75
N VAL A 74 -14.06 0.21 15.84
CA VAL A 74 -14.74 -0.97 15.28
C VAL A 74 -14.94 -2.00 16.40
N MET A 75 -16.19 -2.41 16.59
CA MET A 75 -16.54 -3.47 17.52
C MET A 75 -16.57 -4.81 16.77
N VAL A 76 -15.62 -5.67 17.05
CA VAL A 76 -15.53 -6.99 16.43
C VAL A 76 -16.00 -8.07 17.39
N PRO A 77 -16.97 -8.93 17.00
CA PRO A 77 -17.38 -10.06 17.82
C PRO A 77 -16.19 -10.98 18.16
N ASN A 78 -16.04 -11.39 19.41
CA ASN A 78 -14.91 -12.22 19.84
C ASN A 78 -14.84 -13.56 19.11
N ALA A 79 -15.99 -14.18 18.80
CA ALA A 79 -16.04 -15.39 18.02
C ALA A 79 -15.34 -15.26 16.67
N LYS A 80 -15.52 -14.10 15.99
CA LYS A 80 -14.85 -13.85 14.72
C LYS A 80 -13.33 -13.73 14.86
N LEU A 81 -12.86 -13.11 15.93
CA LEU A 81 -11.42 -12.99 16.23
C LEU A 81 -10.80 -14.33 16.65
N SER A 82 -11.60 -15.20 17.26
CA SER A 82 -11.16 -16.54 17.65
C SER A 82 -11.10 -17.52 16.48
N ASP A 83 -12.06 -17.40 15.55
CA ASP A 83 -12.22 -18.32 14.41
C ASP A 83 -11.30 -17.97 13.22
N THR A 84 -10.69 -16.78 13.19
CA THR A 84 -9.84 -16.31 12.09
C THR A 84 -8.39 -16.15 12.47
N ALA A 85 -7.50 -16.13 11.47
CA ALA A 85 -6.09 -15.80 11.70
C ALA A 85 -5.94 -14.32 12.09
N VAL A 86 -5.24 -14.08 13.19
CA VAL A 86 -4.91 -12.74 13.68
C VAL A 86 -3.42 -12.51 13.53
N VAL A 87 -3.03 -11.50 12.75
CA VAL A 87 -1.64 -11.06 12.69
C VAL A 87 -1.44 -10.00 13.77
N ASN A 88 -0.52 -10.25 14.70
CA ASN A 88 -0.16 -9.30 15.76
C ASN A 88 1.16 -8.62 15.43
N PHE A 89 1.10 -7.36 15.00
CA PHE A 89 2.28 -6.57 14.66
C PHE A 89 3.05 -6.08 15.89
N ALA A 90 2.44 -6.05 17.06
CA ALA A 90 3.15 -5.72 18.31
C ALA A 90 4.11 -6.83 18.77
N SER A 91 3.88 -8.07 18.32
CA SER A 91 4.72 -9.24 18.65
C SER A 91 5.83 -9.50 17.63
N MET A 92 6.05 -8.59 16.67
CA MET A 92 7.16 -8.72 15.71
C MET A 92 8.51 -8.61 16.43
N SER A 93 9.45 -9.49 16.08
CA SER A 93 10.85 -9.37 16.51
C SER A 93 11.62 -8.33 15.70
N HIS A 94 11.35 -8.27 14.41
CA HIS A 94 12.00 -7.37 13.45
C HIS A 94 11.00 -6.90 12.41
N ARG A 95 11.24 -5.71 11.81
CA ARG A 95 10.38 -5.20 10.77
C ARG A 95 11.04 -5.30 9.41
N ARG A 96 10.37 -5.96 8.46
CA ARG A 96 10.90 -6.22 7.13
C ARG A 96 10.84 -4.97 6.25
N ILE A 97 11.91 -4.76 5.47
CA ILE A 97 11.93 -3.91 4.28
C ILE A 97 12.09 -4.85 3.09
N PHE A 98 11.16 -4.77 2.16
CA PHE A 98 11.18 -5.52 0.92
C PHE A 98 10.92 -4.58 -0.25
N TRP A 99 11.94 -4.38 -1.09
CA TRP A 99 11.84 -3.55 -2.28
C TRP A 99 12.29 -4.32 -3.52
N ARG A 100 11.72 -3.93 -4.64
CA ARG A 100 12.21 -4.25 -5.97
C ARG A 100 12.66 -2.93 -6.61
N ILE A 101 13.92 -2.84 -6.94
CA ILE A 101 14.55 -1.65 -7.48
C ILE A 101 14.84 -1.93 -8.95
N GLY A 102 14.12 -1.26 -9.84
CA GLY A 102 14.31 -1.38 -11.27
C GLY A 102 15.52 -0.56 -11.74
N VAL A 103 16.44 -1.21 -12.44
CA VAL A 103 17.63 -0.60 -13.04
C VAL A 103 17.49 -0.65 -14.57
N GLU A 104 17.93 0.40 -15.28
CA GLU A 104 17.87 0.45 -16.73
C GLU A 104 18.70 -0.68 -17.40
N TYR A 105 18.20 -1.21 -18.51
CA TYR A 105 18.88 -2.27 -19.28
C TYR A 105 20.23 -1.87 -19.86
N LYS A 106 20.50 -0.56 -20.04
CA LYS A 106 21.82 -0.06 -20.49
C LYS A 106 22.90 -0.19 -19.42
N THR A 107 22.54 -0.49 -18.16
CA THR A 107 23.45 -0.66 -17.05
C THR A 107 24.28 -1.93 -17.24
N ARG A 108 25.60 -1.81 -17.17
CA ARG A 108 26.51 -2.93 -17.36
C ARG A 108 26.54 -3.86 -16.16
N GLY A 109 26.94 -5.11 -16.39
CA GLY A 109 26.97 -6.13 -15.34
C GLY A 109 27.95 -5.81 -14.18
N ASP A 110 29.04 -5.07 -14.45
CA ASP A 110 29.97 -4.58 -13.41
C ASP A 110 29.33 -3.52 -12.53
N GLN A 111 28.60 -2.56 -13.11
CA GLN A 111 27.82 -1.56 -12.38
C GLN A 111 26.74 -2.20 -11.50
N LEU A 112 26.01 -3.19 -12.03
CA LEU A 112 25.00 -3.94 -11.27
C LEU A 112 25.61 -4.67 -10.06
N ARG A 113 26.79 -5.27 -10.21
CA ARG A 113 27.53 -5.88 -9.09
C ARG A 113 27.92 -4.83 -8.06
N GLN A 114 28.48 -3.70 -8.51
CA GLN A 114 28.87 -2.59 -7.63
C GLN A 114 27.68 -2.06 -6.83
N ILE A 115 26.53 -1.81 -7.47
CA ILE A 115 25.30 -1.35 -6.80
C ILE A 115 24.85 -2.38 -5.76
N ARG A 116 24.74 -3.65 -6.13
CA ARG A 116 24.37 -4.72 -5.21
C ARG A 116 25.27 -4.79 -3.99
N ASP A 117 26.58 -4.83 -4.23
CA ASP A 117 27.58 -5.01 -3.16
C ASP A 117 27.60 -3.81 -2.22
N ARG A 118 27.44 -2.59 -2.73
CA ARG A 118 27.38 -1.37 -1.92
C ARG A 118 26.11 -1.28 -1.09
N ILE A 119 24.95 -1.64 -1.65
CA ILE A 119 23.69 -1.69 -0.89
C ILE A 119 23.80 -2.75 0.22
N GLU A 120 24.33 -3.94 -0.08
CA GLU A 120 24.53 -5.00 0.92
C GLU A 120 25.50 -4.55 2.01
N ALA A 121 26.61 -3.89 1.64
CA ALA A 121 27.57 -3.34 2.58
C ALA A 121 26.99 -2.24 3.47
N TYR A 122 26.18 -1.35 2.92
CA TYR A 122 25.47 -0.32 3.69
C TYR A 122 24.55 -0.94 4.75
N ILE A 123 23.74 -1.94 4.38
CA ILE A 123 22.83 -2.61 5.31
C ILE A 123 23.61 -3.34 6.40
N LEU A 124 24.67 -4.07 6.03
CA LEU A 124 25.47 -4.83 6.98
C LEU A 124 26.35 -3.91 7.86
N GLY A 125 26.73 -2.74 7.38
CA GLY A 125 27.49 -1.75 8.14
C GLY A 125 26.66 -0.91 9.11
N ASN A 126 25.35 -0.76 8.86
CA ASN A 126 24.49 0.10 9.65
C ASN A 126 23.88 -0.64 10.85
N GLU A 127 23.93 -0.02 12.03
CA GLU A 127 23.47 -0.61 13.30
C GLU A 127 21.95 -0.73 13.42
N ASN A 128 21.21 0.01 12.63
CA ASN A 128 19.74 -0.02 12.63
C ASN A 128 19.16 -1.29 12.01
N PHE A 129 19.98 -2.01 11.22
CA PHE A 129 19.55 -3.27 10.60
C PHE A 129 19.97 -4.48 11.42
N ALA A 130 19.11 -5.44 11.47
CA ALA A 130 19.42 -6.77 11.99
C ALA A 130 20.24 -7.55 10.93
N LYS A 131 21.15 -8.41 11.39
CA LYS A 131 22.18 -9.03 10.55
C LYS A 131 22.10 -10.55 10.63
N PRO A 132 22.62 -11.27 9.61
CA PRO A 132 22.83 -12.71 9.72
C PRO A 132 23.74 -13.06 10.91
N PRO A 133 23.52 -14.17 11.62
CA PRO A 133 22.52 -15.22 11.33
C PRO A 133 21.13 -14.96 11.93
N GLU A 134 20.91 -13.87 12.67
CA GLU A 134 19.65 -13.55 13.33
C GLU A 134 18.48 -13.44 12.35
N VAL A 135 18.69 -12.71 11.25
CA VAL A 135 17.75 -12.56 10.15
C VAL A 135 18.46 -12.63 8.80
N PRO A 136 17.78 -13.14 7.76
CA PRO A 136 18.35 -13.15 6.41
C PRO A 136 18.39 -11.74 5.81
N THR A 137 19.49 -11.43 5.10
CA THR A 137 19.64 -10.21 4.31
C THR A 137 20.00 -10.58 2.88
N PHE A 138 19.25 -10.11 1.91
CA PHE A 138 19.48 -10.41 0.50
C PHE A 138 19.40 -9.14 -0.33
N VAL A 139 20.43 -8.90 -1.14
CA VAL A 139 20.42 -7.93 -2.23
C VAL A 139 20.85 -8.68 -3.48
N ARG A 140 19.90 -9.01 -4.36
CA ARG A 140 20.17 -9.90 -5.52
C ARG A 140 19.39 -9.42 -6.74
N ILE A 141 19.95 -9.66 -7.92
CA ILE A 141 19.20 -9.54 -9.17
C ILE A 141 18.13 -10.63 -9.15
N ASP A 142 16.87 -10.22 -9.25
CA ASP A 142 15.70 -11.09 -9.11
C ASP A 142 15.19 -11.54 -10.48
N ARG A 143 15.02 -10.58 -11.39
CA ARG A 143 14.45 -10.87 -12.72
C ARG A 143 14.74 -9.78 -13.73
N PHE A 144 14.48 -10.11 -15.00
CA PHE A 144 14.42 -9.17 -16.10
C PHE A 144 12.95 -8.88 -16.38
N SER A 145 12.52 -7.64 -16.09
CA SER A 145 11.16 -7.15 -16.31
C SER A 145 11.04 -6.48 -17.68
N GLU A 146 9.85 -6.05 -18.09
CA GLU A 146 9.61 -5.45 -19.42
C GLU A 146 10.50 -4.23 -19.73
N SER A 147 10.80 -3.40 -18.73
CA SER A 147 11.58 -2.17 -18.89
C SER A 147 12.72 -2.03 -17.87
N SER A 148 12.98 -3.05 -17.04
CA SER A 148 13.98 -2.99 -15.98
C SER A 148 14.65 -4.31 -15.68
N ILE A 149 15.88 -4.23 -15.14
CA ILE A 149 16.55 -5.31 -14.41
C ILE A 149 16.23 -5.08 -12.95
N ASP A 150 15.46 -5.97 -12.32
CA ASP A 150 15.00 -5.80 -10.95
C ASP A 150 16.01 -6.37 -9.96
N ILE A 151 16.46 -5.51 -9.04
CA ILE A 151 17.22 -5.90 -7.85
C ILE A 151 16.25 -6.05 -6.69
N MET A 152 16.16 -7.26 -6.13
CA MET A 152 15.44 -7.52 -4.91
C MET A 152 16.29 -7.11 -3.71
N LEU A 153 15.72 -6.28 -2.86
CA LEU A 153 16.27 -5.91 -1.56
C LEU A 153 15.35 -6.50 -0.48
N TYR A 154 15.92 -7.32 0.40
CA TYR A 154 15.21 -7.98 1.48
C TYR A 154 16.06 -7.88 2.75
N CYS A 155 15.62 -7.07 3.69
CA CYS A 155 16.33 -6.87 4.96
C CYS A 155 15.34 -6.58 6.10
N PHE A 156 15.87 -6.53 7.32
CA PHE A 156 15.08 -6.27 8.52
C PHE A 156 15.72 -5.20 9.37
N THR A 157 14.89 -4.34 9.94
CA THR A 157 15.30 -3.40 10.97
C THR A 157 15.19 -4.01 12.35
N LYS A 158 16.05 -3.61 13.30
CA LYS A 158 15.96 -4.02 14.70
C LYS A 158 14.74 -3.42 15.40
N THR A 159 14.34 -2.22 14.96
CA THR A 159 13.15 -1.59 15.51
C THR A 159 11.88 -2.10 14.86
N THR A 160 10.85 -2.30 15.66
CA THR A 160 9.48 -2.60 15.20
C THR A 160 8.57 -1.38 15.25
N GLU A 161 9.05 -0.26 15.84
CA GLU A 161 8.32 0.99 15.93
C GLU A 161 8.13 1.62 14.55
N TRP A 162 6.87 1.93 14.21
CA TRP A 162 6.51 2.38 12.86
C TRP A 162 7.22 3.67 12.43
N GLY A 163 7.30 4.68 13.32
CA GLY A 163 7.93 5.95 13.00
C GLY A 163 9.43 5.80 12.73
N LYS A 164 10.15 5.13 13.62
CA LYS A 164 11.57 4.85 13.45
C LYS A 164 11.87 3.97 12.24
N TRP A 165 11.00 3.01 11.96
CA TRP A 165 11.13 2.18 10.75
C TRP A 165 11.00 3.01 9.48
N LEU A 166 10.09 4.00 9.43
CA LEU A 166 9.95 4.90 8.29
C LEU A 166 11.21 5.77 8.10
N GLU A 167 11.79 6.30 9.17
CA GLU A 167 13.04 7.07 9.13
C GLU A 167 14.22 6.22 8.59
N ILE A 168 14.38 4.99 9.09
CA ILE A 168 15.43 4.08 8.60
C ILE A 168 15.20 3.72 7.14
N LYS A 169 13.96 3.51 6.74
CA LYS A 169 13.56 3.20 5.36
C LYS A 169 13.85 4.38 4.42
N GLU A 170 13.62 5.61 4.85
CA GLU A 170 13.96 6.82 4.12
C GLU A 170 15.48 6.98 3.97
N GLN A 171 16.25 6.83 5.06
CA GLN A 171 17.72 6.86 5.00
C GLN A 171 18.28 5.81 4.04
N LEU A 172 17.72 4.61 4.03
CA LEU A 172 18.10 3.57 3.08
C LEU A 172 17.81 4.00 1.63
N ALA A 173 16.66 4.67 1.39
CA ALA A 173 16.31 5.15 0.06
C ALA A 173 17.32 6.19 -0.44
N PHE A 174 17.71 7.16 0.39
CA PHE A 174 18.73 8.15 0.04
C PHE A 174 20.10 7.51 -0.22
N ALA A 175 20.52 6.58 0.63
CA ALA A 175 21.76 5.84 0.41
C ALA A 175 21.75 5.05 -0.92
N ILE A 176 20.63 4.47 -1.29
CA ILE A 176 20.49 3.79 -2.58
C ILE A 176 20.62 4.78 -3.74
N MET A 177 20.00 5.97 -3.64
CA MET A 177 20.12 7.01 -4.67
C MET A 177 21.57 7.44 -4.86
N GLU A 178 22.31 7.71 -3.77
CA GLU A 178 23.74 8.04 -3.82
C GLU A 178 24.57 6.91 -4.47
N ILE A 179 24.30 5.64 -4.11
CA ILE A 179 25.00 4.49 -4.71
C ILE A 179 24.75 4.41 -6.22
N PHE A 180 23.55 4.72 -6.68
CA PHE A 180 23.23 4.74 -8.11
C PHE A 180 23.94 5.85 -8.85
N GLU A 181 24.02 7.06 -8.29
CA GLU A 181 24.75 8.18 -8.85
C GLU A 181 26.25 7.87 -8.99
N GLU A 182 26.87 7.34 -7.94
CA GLU A 182 28.29 6.96 -7.94
C GLU A 182 28.62 5.80 -8.92
N ALA A 183 27.65 4.91 -9.15
CA ALA A 183 27.77 3.85 -10.13
C ALA A 183 27.51 4.30 -11.58
N ASN A 184 27.16 5.57 -11.81
CA ASN A 184 26.68 6.07 -13.11
C ASN A 184 25.55 5.20 -13.68
N ALA A 185 24.60 4.78 -12.85
CA ALA A 185 23.45 4.01 -13.22
C ALA A 185 22.16 4.82 -12.95
N ALA A 186 21.10 4.50 -13.67
CA ALA A 186 19.82 5.15 -13.49
C ALA A 186 18.70 4.14 -13.12
N PHE A 187 17.72 4.64 -12.40
CA PHE A 187 16.51 3.89 -12.15
C PHE A 187 15.73 3.70 -13.46
N ALA A 188 15.16 2.52 -13.64
CA ALA A 188 14.34 2.25 -14.80
C ALA A 188 13.00 2.99 -14.72
N PHE A 189 12.64 3.61 -15.82
CA PHE A 189 11.30 4.16 -16.05
C PHE A 189 10.54 3.25 -17.01
N PRO A 190 9.20 3.14 -16.92
CA PRO A 190 8.40 2.49 -17.94
C PRO A 190 8.72 3.13 -19.30
N SER A 191 9.34 2.38 -20.19
CA SER A 191 9.74 2.85 -21.52
C SER A 191 9.12 1.96 -22.59
N GLN A 192 8.67 2.61 -23.69
CA GLN A 192 8.18 1.93 -24.89
C GLN A 192 9.04 2.37 -26.07
N SER A 193 9.50 1.39 -26.85
CA SER A 193 10.16 1.66 -28.14
C SER A 193 9.09 1.73 -29.22
N VAL A 194 8.89 2.89 -29.81
CA VAL A 194 8.00 3.08 -30.95
C VAL A 194 8.85 3.07 -32.21
N TYR A 195 8.70 2.04 -33.03
CA TYR A 195 9.29 2.01 -34.37
C TYR A 195 8.33 2.70 -35.34
N LEU A 196 8.73 3.86 -35.84
CA LEU A 196 8.00 4.54 -36.91
C LEU A 196 8.49 3.95 -38.25
N GLU A 197 7.72 3.04 -38.82
CA GLU A 197 7.93 2.65 -40.22
C GLU A 197 7.42 3.78 -41.12
N ASN A 198 8.33 4.39 -41.89
CA ASN A 198 7.94 5.31 -42.96
C ASN A 198 7.23 4.55 -44.05
N LEU A 199 5.93 4.59 -44.05
CA LEU A 199 5.04 3.97 -45.05
C LEU A 199 5.01 4.72 -46.40
N SER A 200 5.98 5.51 -46.76
CA SER A 200 6.19 6.00 -48.13
C SER A 200 7.39 6.94 -48.23
N ASN A 201 8.02 7.00 -49.43
CA ASN A 201 9.07 7.93 -49.77
C ASN A 201 8.55 9.39 -49.92
N GLY A 202 7.82 9.88 -48.92
CA GLY A 202 7.31 11.25 -48.86
C GLY A 202 7.58 11.81 -47.47
N GLU A 203 7.92 13.08 -47.40
CA GLU A 203 8.00 13.80 -46.11
C GLU A 203 6.73 13.54 -45.29
N PRO A 204 6.83 13.37 -43.97
CA PRO A 204 5.65 13.11 -43.15
C PRO A 204 4.65 14.25 -43.29
N ASP A 205 3.45 13.93 -43.74
CA ASP A 205 2.33 14.81 -44.02
C ASP A 205 1.90 15.67 -42.79
N ILE A 206 2.45 15.37 -41.64
CA ILE A 206 2.21 16.06 -40.35
C ILE A 206 2.79 17.48 -40.36
N LEU A 207 3.84 17.75 -41.16
CA LEU A 207 4.42 19.10 -41.28
C LEU A 207 3.78 19.94 -42.39
N GLN A 208 3.06 19.33 -43.34
CA GLN A 208 2.38 20.04 -44.40
C GLN A 208 0.98 20.55 -44.03
N SER A 209 0.35 19.95 -42.97
CA SER A 209 -1.00 20.36 -42.56
C SER A 209 -1.04 21.61 -41.70
N SER A 210 0.07 22.10 -41.18
CA SER A 210 0.07 23.28 -40.30
C SER A 210 0.32 24.59 -41.02
N GLY A 211 0.78 24.59 -42.28
CA GLY A 211 1.00 25.81 -43.07
C GLY A 211 1.85 26.88 -42.38
N VAL A 212 2.49 26.55 -41.28
CA VAL A 212 3.28 27.48 -40.45
C VAL A 212 4.74 27.33 -40.85
N THR A 213 5.23 28.30 -41.58
CA THR A 213 6.65 28.41 -41.94
C THR A 213 7.44 29.02 -40.79
N VAL A 214 8.77 28.81 -40.78
CA VAL A 214 9.67 29.42 -39.78
C VAL A 214 9.49 30.95 -39.77
N ASP A 215 9.18 31.57 -40.92
CA ASP A 215 8.88 32.99 -41.02
C ASP A 215 7.58 33.43 -40.30
N ASP A 216 6.62 32.51 -40.17
CA ASP A 216 5.38 32.77 -39.44
C ASP A 216 5.59 32.72 -37.92
N LEU A 217 6.49 31.86 -37.46
CA LEU A 217 6.90 31.83 -36.05
C LEU A 217 7.66 33.08 -35.63
N ASP A 218 8.50 33.61 -36.53
CA ASP A 218 9.20 34.88 -36.32
C ASP A 218 8.26 36.09 -36.32
N LYS A 219 7.21 36.10 -37.15
CA LYS A 219 6.16 37.10 -37.10
C LYS A 219 5.33 37.02 -35.81
N TRP A 220 5.05 35.82 -35.35
CA TRP A 220 4.33 35.60 -34.09
C TRP A 220 5.13 36.06 -32.86
N SER A 221 6.44 35.82 -32.84
CA SER A 221 7.31 36.29 -31.76
C SER A 221 7.43 37.80 -31.69
N LYS A 222 7.43 38.47 -32.88
CA LYS A 222 7.46 39.94 -32.98
C LYS A 222 6.11 40.58 -32.68
N SER A 223 4.98 39.92 -32.97
CA SER A 223 3.63 40.45 -32.67
C SER A 223 3.26 40.31 -31.19
N GLY A 224 3.92 39.39 -30.44
CA GLY A 224 3.72 39.21 -29.02
C GLY A 224 4.35 40.29 -28.13
N GLN A 225 5.36 41.01 -28.64
CA GLN A 225 6.02 42.06 -27.86
C GLN A 225 5.28 43.40 -27.87
N ASP A 226 4.38 43.63 -28.82
CA ASP A 226 3.65 44.90 -28.94
C ASP A 226 2.31 44.95 -28.20
N LYS A 227 1.82 43.82 -27.67
CA LYS A 227 0.56 43.71 -26.91
C LYS A 227 0.71 43.65 -25.36
N SER A 228 1.90 43.87 -24.83
CA SER A 228 2.08 43.89 -23.37
C SER A 228 1.75 45.24 -22.70
N LYS A 229 1.16 46.22 -23.43
CA LYS A 229 0.70 47.53 -22.90
C LYS A 229 -0.80 47.77 -23.10
N GLY A 230 -1.63 46.80 -22.76
CA GLY A 230 -3.07 46.97 -22.84
C GLY A 230 -3.80 46.04 -21.84
N SER A 231 -4.08 46.63 -20.68
CA SER A 231 -5.21 46.29 -19.78
C SER A 231 -5.72 44.85 -19.71
N LEU A 232 -5.31 44.14 -18.67
CA LEU A 232 -6.03 42.99 -18.13
C LEU A 232 -7.38 43.44 -17.53
N LYS A 233 -8.48 43.20 -18.26
CA LYS A 233 -9.82 43.09 -17.69
C LYS A 233 -10.13 41.65 -17.45
N SER A 234 -10.30 41.30 -16.17
CA SER A 234 -10.73 40.01 -15.66
C SER A 234 -12.08 39.60 -16.26
N LYS A 235 -12.15 38.43 -16.91
CA LYS A 235 -13.41 37.72 -17.12
C LYS A 235 -13.49 36.62 -16.08
N VAL A 236 -14.46 36.80 -15.19
CA VAL A 236 -14.91 35.82 -14.20
C VAL A 236 -15.54 34.65 -14.97
N PHE A 237 -15.06 33.44 -14.67
CA PHE A 237 -15.71 32.22 -15.14
C PHE A 237 -16.91 31.96 -14.21
N GLU A 238 -18.12 32.10 -14.72
CA GLU A 238 -19.35 31.59 -14.11
C GLU A 238 -19.41 30.07 -14.33
N SER A 239 -19.48 29.34 -13.25
CA SER A 239 -19.72 27.89 -13.23
C SER A 239 -21.21 27.60 -13.42
N GLU A 240 -21.56 26.85 -14.47
CA GLU A 240 -22.91 26.32 -14.67
C GLU A 240 -23.26 25.26 -13.58
N PRO A 241 -24.54 25.18 -13.18
CA PRO A 241 -24.97 24.25 -12.13
C PRO A 241 -25.17 22.83 -12.65
N VAL A 242 -24.71 21.89 -11.85
CA VAL A 242 -24.88 20.46 -12.02
C VAL A 242 -26.38 20.06 -12.04
N LEU A 243 -26.82 19.44 -13.12
CA LEU A 243 -28.15 18.85 -13.28
C LEU A 243 -28.38 17.73 -12.24
N LYS A 244 -29.46 17.88 -11.49
CA LYS A 244 -30.04 16.83 -10.63
C LYS A 244 -30.55 15.69 -11.50
N SER A 245 -30.10 14.46 -11.21
CA SER A 245 -30.74 13.26 -11.76
C SER A 245 -32.05 12.99 -11.03
N ASP A 246 -33.12 13.02 -11.78
CA ASP A 246 -34.47 12.62 -11.41
C ASP A 246 -34.51 11.12 -11.12
N SER A 247 -34.96 10.78 -9.93
CA SER A 247 -35.36 9.41 -9.55
C SER A 247 -36.79 9.16 -10.01
N GLY A 248 -36.96 8.44 -11.10
CA GLY A 248 -38.27 7.93 -11.53
C GLY A 248 -38.50 6.55 -10.93
N ASP A 249 -39.44 6.48 -9.99
CA ASP A 249 -40.20 5.29 -9.64
C ASP A 249 -40.85 4.69 -10.88
N GLN A 250 -40.82 3.37 -11.04
CA GLN A 250 -42.00 2.55 -11.39
C GLN A 250 -41.69 1.04 -11.38
N ASN A 251 -42.51 0.34 -10.57
CA ASN A 251 -42.90 -1.09 -10.54
C ASN A 251 -41.91 -2.07 -9.94
#